data_ac852915d0b4a34580027b404a268a32
#
_entry.id   ac852915d0b4a34580027b404a268a32
#
_cell.length_a   1.000
_cell.length_b   1.000
_cell.length_c   1.000
_cell.angle_alpha   90.00
_cell.angle_beta   90.00
_cell.angle_gamma   90.00
#
_symmetry.space_group_name_H-M   'P 1'
#
loop_
_entity.id
_entity.type
_entity.pdbx_description
1 polymer ?
#
loop_
_entity_poly.entity_id
_entity_poly.type
_entity_poly.pdbx_seq_one_letter_code
_entity_poly.pdbx_strand_id
1 'polypeptide(L)'
;GYQILGKTISDPQGIEGTTVVTQGLGYLDVHTKMKADKKVTPTTAIHLASGNQINGYEIHIGETTGNDCTRPFATSNNVPDGAIAYSGQIMGTYLHGLFTNNNFRKFFLKNLGLKPSNLDFEQEIEKSLDQLADHLEQHVDIDAFISIAR
;
A
#
# COMPACT_ATOMS: atom_id res chain seq x y z
N GLY A 1 -7.10 -0.75 -7.05
CA GLY A 1 -7.20 -0.47 -5.62
C GLY A 1 -7.98 0.80 -5.31
N TYR A 2 -7.38 1.73 -4.60
CA TYR A 2 -8.08 2.90 -4.03
C TYR A 2 -8.89 3.72 -5.06
N GLN A 3 -8.30 4.06 -6.19
CA GLN A 3 -8.94 4.89 -7.24
C GLN A 3 -10.28 4.31 -7.73
N ILE A 4 -10.36 2.99 -7.91
CA ILE A 4 -11.59 2.35 -8.42
C ILE A 4 -12.73 2.36 -7.39
N LEU A 5 -12.45 2.55 -6.10
CA LEU A 5 -13.49 2.72 -5.08
C LEU A 5 -14.22 4.07 -5.21
N GLY A 6 -13.60 5.04 -5.88
CA GLY A 6 -14.17 6.36 -6.15
C GLY A 6 -15.28 6.35 -7.20
N LYS A 7 -15.77 7.53 -7.53
CA LYS A 7 -16.83 7.74 -8.53
C LYS A 7 -16.30 7.71 -9.96
N THR A 8 -15.17 8.40 -10.21
CA THR A 8 -14.60 8.48 -11.56
C THR A 8 -13.08 8.50 -11.53
N ILE A 9 -12.50 7.95 -12.59
CA ILE A 9 -11.08 8.10 -12.93
C ILE A 9 -11.00 8.76 -14.28
N SER A 10 -10.42 9.97 -14.36
CA SER A 10 -10.25 10.71 -15.60
C SER A 10 -8.80 10.63 -16.07
N ASP A 11 -8.61 10.29 -17.34
CA ASP A 11 -7.30 10.22 -18.01
C ASP A 11 -7.29 11.07 -19.28
N PRO A 12 -7.30 12.41 -19.15
CA PRO A 12 -7.39 13.29 -20.30
C PRO A 12 -6.14 13.27 -21.19
N GLN A 13 -5.04 12.73 -20.71
CA GLN A 13 -3.78 12.64 -21.44
C GLN A 13 -3.49 11.25 -22.01
N GLY A 14 -4.36 10.26 -21.75
CA GLY A 14 -4.19 8.88 -22.22
C GLY A 14 -2.97 8.18 -21.65
N ILE A 15 -2.68 8.41 -20.35
CA ILE A 15 -1.49 7.87 -19.66
C ILE A 15 -1.58 6.34 -19.54
N GLU A 16 -2.75 5.82 -19.22
CA GLU A 16 -3.00 4.38 -19.06
C GLU A 16 -3.95 3.80 -20.10
N GLY A 17 -4.41 4.61 -21.06
CA GLY A 17 -5.28 4.10 -22.12
C GLY A 17 -5.98 5.17 -22.93
N THR A 18 -6.91 4.75 -23.81
CA THR A 18 -7.65 5.65 -24.69
C THR A 18 -8.95 6.18 -24.09
N THR A 19 -9.39 5.62 -22.97
CA THR A 19 -10.64 6.00 -22.31
C THR A 19 -10.44 7.25 -21.44
N VAL A 20 -11.06 8.36 -21.83
CA VAL A 20 -10.88 9.65 -21.14
C VAL A 20 -11.45 9.64 -19.72
N VAL A 21 -12.57 8.94 -19.47
CA VAL A 21 -13.18 8.81 -18.14
C VAL A 21 -13.71 7.40 -17.93
N THR A 22 -13.31 6.80 -16.84
CA THR A 22 -13.80 5.50 -16.37
C THR A 22 -14.67 5.69 -15.13
N GLN A 23 -15.83 5.04 -15.08
CA GLN A 23 -16.65 5.00 -13.87
C GLN A 23 -16.04 4.06 -12.86
N GLY A 24 -15.93 4.50 -11.61
CA GLY A 24 -15.54 3.67 -10.48
C GLY A 24 -16.76 3.00 -9.83
N LEU A 25 -16.51 2.35 -8.68
CA LEU A 25 -17.54 1.65 -7.91
C LEU A 25 -18.45 2.60 -7.10
N GLY A 26 -18.04 3.85 -6.91
CA GLY A 26 -18.83 4.88 -6.21
C GLY A 26 -18.97 4.66 -4.71
N TYR A 27 -18.15 3.83 -4.10
CA TYR A 27 -18.15 3.57 -2.66
C TYR A 27 -17.53 4.69 -1.85
N LEU A 28 -16.61 5.45 -2.45
CA LEU A 28 -16.01 6.65 -1.88
C LEU A 28 -16.45 7.87 -2.70
N ASP A 29 -16.76 8.96 -2.04
CA ASP A 29 -17.05 10.24 -2.68
C ASP A 29 -15.74 10.94 -3.05
N VAL A 30 -15.04 10.33 -4.00
CA VAL A 30 -13.78 10.84 -4.54
C VAL A 30 -13.72 10.68 -6.07
N HIS A 31 -12.89 11.51 -6.68
CA HIS A 31 -12.58 11.50 -8.11
C HIS A 31 -11.06 11.49 -8.28
N THR A 32 -10.56 10.69 -9.19
CA THR A 32 -9.12 10.65 -9.53
C THR A 32 -8.89 11.26 -10.91
N LYS A 33 -7.89 12.12 -11.02
CA LYS A 33 -7.36 12.62 -12.29
C LYS A 33 -5.95 12.07 -12.48
N MET A 34 -5.74 11.30 -13.56
CA MET A 34 -4.44 10.77 -13.91
C MET A 34 -3.47 11.90 -14.25
N LYS A 35 -2.22 11.77 -13.82
CA LYS A 35 -1.10 12.68 -14.11
C LYS A 35 0.11 11.86 -14.53
N ALA A 36 0.94 12.38 -15.43
CA ALA A 36 2.10 11.64 -15.98
C ALA A 36 3.17 11.29 -14.92
N ASP A 37 3.20 12.04 -13.81
CA ASP A 37 4.21 11.86 -12.77
C ASP A 37 3.88 10.63 -11.91
N LYS A 38 4.54 9.52 -12.21
CA LYS A 38 4.47 8.31 -11.40
C LYS A 38 5.33 8.51 -10.15
N LYS A 39 4.70 8.41 -8.99
CA LYS A 39 5.39 8.44 -7.70
C LYS A 39 5.57 7.02 -7.18
N VAL A 40 6.81 6.63 -6.92
CA VAL A 40 7.20 5.40 -6.22
C VAL A 40 8.20 5.77 -5.15
N THR A 41 7.77 5.83 -3.91
CA THR A 41 8.61 6.35 -2.82
C THR A 41 8.42 5.50 -1.55
N PRO A 42 9.51 5.02 -0.93
CA PRO A 42 9.45 4.48 0.43
C PRO A 42 8.86 5.55 1.35
N THR A 43 7.86 5.20 2.11
CA THR A 43 7.06 6.17 2.86
C THR A 43 6.79 5.66 4.27
N THR A 44 7.00 6.52 5.24
CA THR A 44 6.54 6.33 6.61
C THR A 44 5.34 7.24 6.84
N ALA A 45 4.24 6.63 7.26
CA ALA A 45 3.00 7.33 7.55
C ALA A 45 2.46 6.98 8.95
N ILE A 46 1.59 7.83 9.47
CA ILE A 46 0.85 7.56 10.71
C ILE A 46 -0.62 7.28 10.34
N HIS A 47 -1.10 6.10 10.67
CA HIS A 47 -2.52 5.78 10.56
C HIS A 47 -3.33 6.56 11.59
N LEU A 48 -4.26 7.40 11.13
CA LEU A 48 -4.89 8.41 11.99
C LEU A 48 -5.76 7.79 13.10
N ALA A 49 -6.49 6.73 12.81
CA ALA A 49 -7.39 6.12 13.79
C ALA A 49 -6.68 5.34 14.90
N SER A 50 -5.48 4.81 14.65
CA SER A 50 -4.74 4.01 15.64
C SER A 50 -3.51 4.70 16.22
N GLY A 51 -3.00 5.75 15.56
CA GLY A 51 -1.70 6.34 15.84
C GLY A 51 -0.51 5.45 15.49
N ASN A 52 -0.74 4.29 14.88
CA ASN A 52 0.34 3.39 14.50
C ASN A 52 1.14 3.95 13.32
N GLN A 53 2.46 3.85 13.42
CA GLN A 53 3.35 4.06 12.31
C GLN A 53 3.23 2.92 11.31
N ILE A 54 3.17 3.25 10.03
CA ILE A 54 3.14 2.33 8.89
C ILE A 54 4.33 2.66 8.01
N ASN A 55 5.20 1.67 7.79
CA ASN A 55 6.26 1.74 6.81
C ASN A 55 5.80 0.98 5.56
N GLY A 56 6.00 1.58 4.40
CA GLY A 56 5.56 0.99 3.14
C GLY A 56 6.03 1.80 1.95
N TYR A 57 5.27 1.76 0.88
CA TYR A 57 5.55 2.49 -0.35
C TYR A 57 4.32 3.26 -0.77
N GLU A 58 4.49 4.50 -1.15
CA GLU A 58 3.48 5.27 -1.86
C GLU A 58 3.66 5.03 -3.36
N ILE A 59 2.68 4.40 -4.00
CA ILE A 59 2.71 4.09 -5.43
C ILE A 59 1.41 4.54 -6.05
N HIS A 60 1.46 5.59 -6.86
CA HIS A 60 0.30 6.02 -7.64
C HIS A 60 0.68 6.88 -8.84
N ILE A 61 -0.26 6.99 -9.76
CA ILE A 61 -0.26 7.90 -10.89
C ILE A 61 -1.56 8.70 -10.79
N GLY A 62 -1.45 10.03 -10.62
CA GLY A 62 -2.60 10.91 -10.52
C GLY A 62 -2.89 11.46 -9.13
N GLU A 63 -3.95 12.25 -9.06
CA GLU A 63 -4.40 12.96 -7.87
C GLU A 63 -5.86 12.62 -7.58
N THR A 64 -6.15 12.27 -6.33
CA THR A 64 -7.52 11.97 -5.87
C THR A 64 -8.03 13.07 -4.97
N THR A 65 -9.23 13.56 -5.27
CA THR A 65 -9.90 14.63 -4.54
C THR A 65 -11.37 14.28 -4.32
N GLY A 66 -12.00 14.87 -3.31
CA GLY A 66 -13.42 14.66 -3.02
C GLY A 66 -13.76 14.80 -1.55
N ASN A 67 -15.06 14.66 -1.21
CA ASN A 67 -15.52 14.87 0.16
C ASN A 67 -14.93 13.86 1.14
N ASP A 68 -14.72 12.60 0.73
CA ASP A 68 -14.18 11.58 1.62
C ASP A 68 -12.69 11.78 1.91
N CYS A 69 -11.95 12.56 1.10
CA CYS A 69 -10.59 12.97 1.40
C CYS A 69 -10.49 13.89 2.64
N THR A 70 -11.61 14.47 3.12
CA THR A 70 -11.65 15.21 4.38
C THR A 70 -11.52 14.29 5.61
N ARG A 71 -11.65 12.98 5.40
CA ARG A 71 -11.43 11.91 6.37
C ARG A 71 -10.30 11.01 5.88
N PRO A 72 -9.06 11.48 5.94
CA PRO A 72 -7.92 10.72 5.43
C PRO A 72 -7.65 9.46 6.26
N PHE A 73 -7.10 8.44 5.60
CA PHE A 73 -6.71 7.19 6.23
C PHE A 73 -5.44 7.35 7.07
N ALA A 74 -4.47 8.04 6.53
CA ALA A 74 -3.16 8.24 7.14
C ALA A 74 -2.61 9.65 6.85
N THR A 75 -1.49 9.97 7.48
CA THR A 75 -0.71 11.17 7.15
C THR A 75 0.77 10.82 7.03
N SER A 76 1.45 11.35 6.02
CA SER A 76 2.90 11.26 5.84
C SER A 76 3.47 12.66 5.69
N ASN A 77 4.43 13.03 6.54
CA ASN A 77 5.00 14.38 6.56
C ASN A 77 3.94 15.51 6.62
N ASN A 78 2.88 15.30 7.41
CA ASN A 78 1.70 16.18 7.51
C ASN A 78 0.87 16.31 6.21
N VAL A 79 1.13 15.49 5.20
CA VAL A 79 0.30 15.41 4.00
C VAL A 79 -0.71 14.28 4.18
N PRO A 80 -2.02 14.56 4.09
CA PRO A 80 -3.05 13.54 4.20
C PRO A 80 -2.97 12.55 3.04
N ASP A 81 -3.21 11.26 3.31
CA ASP A 81 -3.33 10.20 2.33
C ASP A 81 -4.59 9.38 2.53
N GLY A 82 -5.21 9.03 1.41
CA GLY A 82 -6.35 8.16 1.37
C GLY A 82 -7.68 8.86 1.71
N ALA A 83 -8.72 8.05 1.80
CA ALA A 83 -10.06 8.48 2.14
C ALA A 83 -10.82 7.39 2.89
N ILE A 84 -11.72 7.81 3.78
CA ILE A 84 -12.62 6.93 4.51
C ILE A 84 -14.06 7.40 4.25
N ALA A 85 -14.94 6.49 3.81
CA ALA A 85 -16.36 6.76 3.65
C ALA A 85 -16.98 7.17 5.00
N TYR A 86 -18.09 7.92 4.94
CA TYR A 86 -18.79 8.35 6.15
C TYR A 86 -19.21 7.19 7.07
N SER A 87 -19.50 6.01 6.50
CA SER A 87 -19.81 4.80 7.27
C SER A 87 -18.62 4.23 8.04
N GLY A 88 -17.40 4.62 7.70
CA GLY A 88 -16.17 4.03 8.25
C GLY A 88 -15.83 2.62 7.75
N GLN A 89 -16.70 2.00 6.95
CA GLN A 89 -16.52 0.61 6.51
C GLN A 89 -15.72 0.47 5.22
N ILE A 90 -15.63 1.54 4.44
CA ILE A 90 -14.92 1.58 3.16
C ILE A 90 -13.80 2.60 3.29
N MET A 91 -12.60 2.17 2.99
CA MET A 91 -11.41 2.99 3.08
C MET A 91 -10.41 2.65 1.98
N GLY A 92 -9.64 3.61 1.57
CA GLY A 92 -8.60 3.44 0.56
C GLY A 92 -7.42 4.37 0.81
N THR A 93 -6.24 3.97 0.39
CA THR A 93 -4.98 4.69 0.54
C THR A 93 -4.05 4.36 -0.61
N TYR A 94 -3.09 5.22 -0.89
CA TYR A 94 -1.98 4.97 -1.81
C TYR A 94 -0.78 4.27 -1.16
N LEU A 95 -0.84 4.03 0.14
CA LEU A 95 0.19 3.29 0.85
C LEU A 95 0.07 1.80 0.56
N HIS A 96 1.15 1.20 0.11
CA HIS A 96 1.32 -0.23 -0.08
C HIS A 96 2.10 -0.82 1.10
N GLY A 97 1.90 -2.11 1.39
CA GLY A 97 2.61 -2.79 2.48
C GLY A 97 1.99 -2.61 3.87
N LEU A 98 0.75 -2.12 3.99
CA LEU A 98 0.09 -1.83 5.27
C LEU A 98 0.15 -3.00 6.26
N PHE A 99 -0.15 -4.20 5.77
CA PHE A 99 -0.32 -5.39 6.61
C PHE A 99 0.99 -6.10 6.96
N THR A 100 2.13 -5.66 6.43
CA THR A 100 3.44 -6.09 6.92
C THR A 100 3.73 -5.50 8.31
N ASN A 101 3.14 -4.34 8.62
CA ASN A 101 3.31 -3.68 9.91
C ASN A 101 2.48 -4.38 10.99
N ASN A 102 3.15 -5.07 11.90
CA ASN A 102 2.54 -5.91 12.91
C ASN A 102 1.51 -5.19 13.79
N ASN A 103 1.82 -3.95 14.22
CA ASN A 103 0.94 -3.17 15.11
C ASN A 103 -0.32 -2.72 14.37
N PHE A 104 -0.18 -2.23 13.15
CA PHE A 104 -1.33 -1.85 12.32
C PHE A 104 -2.21 -3.08 12.01
N ARG A 105 -1.60 -4.20 11.60
CA ARG A 105 -2.33 -5.43 11.32
C ARG A 105 -3.12 -5.92 12.53
N LYS A 106 -2.51 -5.93 13.72
CA LYS A 106 -3.19 -6.33 14.96
C LYS A 106 -4.35 -5.41 15.31
N PHE A 107 -4.16 -4.10 15.15
CA PHE A 107 -5.23 -3.11 15.35
C PHE A 107 -6.39 -3.35 14.38
N PHE A 108 -6.09 -3.49 13.08
CA PHE A 108 -7.08 -3.67 12.03
C PHE A 108 -7.92 -4.94 12.25
N LEU A 109 -7.27 -6.07 12.53
CA LEU A 109 -7.96 -7.33 12.80
C LEU A 109 -8.84 -7.27 14.05
N LYS A 110 -8.37 -6.62 15.12
CA LYS A 110 -9.20 -6.41 16.32
C LYS A 110 -10.46 -5.61 16.03
N ASN A 111 -10.38 -4.57 15.20
CA ASN A 111 -11.53 -3.76 14.82
C ASN A 111 -12.55 -4.54 13.98
N LEU A 112 -12.13 -5.59 13.30
CA LEU A 112 -13.00 -6.53 12.61
C LEU A 112 -13.56 -7.63 13.53
N GLY A 113 -13.27 -7.58 14.83
CA GLY A 113 -13.69 -8.61 15.80
C GLY A 113 -12.87 -9.91 15.72
N LEU A 114 -11.76 -9.89 15.00
CA LEU A 114 -10.88 -11.04 14.82
C LEU A 114 -9.78 -11.08 15.89
N LYS A 115 -9.36 -12.29 16.25
CA LYS A 115 -8.19 -12.48 17.13
C LYS A 115 -6.91 -12.40 16.29
N PRO A 116 -6.06 -11.39 16.46
CA PRO A 116 -4.82 -11.28 15.71
C PRO A 116 -3.84 -12.37 16.13
N SER A 117 -3.10 -12.92 15.18
CA SER A 117 -1.95 -13.79 15.45
C SER A 117 -0.77 -12.97 15.96
N ASN A 118 0.18 -13.68 16.61
CA ASN A 118 1.47 -13.08 17.00
C ASN A 118 2.53 -13.19 15.87
N LEU A 119 2.09 -13.48 14.65
CA LEU A 119 2.98 -13.56 13.49
C LEU A 119 3.75 -12.25 13.33
N ASP A 120 5.07 -12.35 13.26
CA ASP A 120 5.94 -11.28 12.82
C ASP A 120 6.32 -11.54 11.36
N PHE A 121 5.76 -10.72 10.45
CA PHE A 121 5.89 -10.94 9.02
C PHE A 121 7.34 -10.77 8.54
N GLU A 122 8.05 -9.77 9.06
CA GLU A 122 9.46 -9.54 8.71
C GLU A 122 10.33 -10.70 9.19
N GLN A 123 10.12 -11.15 10.41
CA GLN A 123 10.88 -12.27 10.99
C GLN A 123 10.65 -13.59 10.21
N GLU A 124 9.44 -13.85 9.73
CA GLU A 124 9.16 -15.03 8.91
C GLU A 124 9.79 -14.94 7.52
N ILE A 125 9.89 -13.74 6.93
CA ILE A 125 10.63 -13.54 5.68
C ILE A 125 12.12 -13.81 5.90
N GLU A 126 12.75 -13.19 6.91
CA GLU A 126 14.17 -13.40 7.21
C GLU A 126 14.49 -14.88 7.42
N LYS A 127 13.67 -15.57 8.22
CA LYS A 127 13.82 -17.01 8.42
C LYS A 127 13.72 -17.81 7.12
N SER A 128 12.83 -17.42 6.22
CA SER A 128 12.69 -18.08 4.92
C SER A 128 13.88 -17.83 4.01
N LEU A 129 14.46 -16.63 4.07
CA LEU A 129 15.67 -16.28 3.33
C LEU A 129 16.88 -17.01 3.86
N ASP A 130 17.03 -17.13 5.19
CA ASP A 130 18.10 -17.91 5.81
C ASP A 130 18.03 -19.39 5.40
N GLN A 131 16.82 -19.98 5.43
CA GLN A 131 16.60 -21.35 4.96
C GLN A 131 16.95 -21.55 3.48
N LEU A 132 16.65 -20.55 2.64
CA LEU A 132 17.03 -20.59 1.24
C LEU A 132 18.55 -20.47 1.05
N ALA A 133 19.20 -19.59 1.82
CA ALA A 133 20.65 -19.46 1.80
C ALA A 133 21.33 -20.77 2.20
N ASP A 134 20.93 -21.38 3.33
CA ASP A 134 21.43 -22.67 3.79
C ASP A 134 21.24 -23.77 2.72
N HIS A 135 20.09 -23.79 2.05
CA HIS A 135 19.80 -24.74 0.98
C HIS A 135 20.74 -24.53 -0.23
N LEU A 136 20.96 -23.28 -0.63
CA LEU A 136 21.88 -22.97 -1.73
C LEU A 136 23.33 -23.36 -1.40
N GLU A 137 23.82 -23.08 -0.20
CA GLU A 137 25.15 -23.44 0.24
C GLU A 137 25.39 -24.98 0.23
N GLN A 138 24.35 -25.76 0.52
CA GLN A 138 24.43 -27.22 0.50
C GLN A 138 24.42 -27.84 -0.90
N HIS A 139 23.89 -27.14 -1.91
CA HIS A 139 23.60 -27.72 -3.23
C HIS A 139 24.32 -27.01 -4.38
N VAL A 140 24.94 -25.86 -4.14
CA VAL A 140 25.61 -25.03 -5.13
C VAL A 140 27.01 -24.68 -4.67
N ASP A 141 27.99 -24.81 -5.54
CA ASP A 141 29.34 -24.29 -5.30
C ASP A 141 29.35 -22.77 -5.45
N ILE A 142 29.08 -22.06 -4.35
CA ILE A 142 28.98 -20.60 -4.32
C ILE A 142 30.30 -19.94 -4.69
N ASP A 143 31.46 -20.53 -4.27
CA ASP A 143 32.79 -19.98 -4.60
C ASP A 143 33.08 -20.06 -6.09
N ALA A 144 32.69 -21.16 -6.74
CA ALA A 144 32.78 -21.28 -8.21
C ALA A 144 31.91 -20.22 -8.91
N PHE A 145 30.71 -19.99 -8.44
CA PHE A 145 29.80 -18.93 -8.98
C PHE A 145 30.44 -17.54 -8.87
N ILE A 146 30.94 -17.19 -7.70
CA ILE A 146 31.58 -15.87 -7.48
C ILE A 146 32.86 -15.73 -8.35
N SER A 147 33.59 -16.81 -8.57
CA SER A 147 34.80 -16.78 -9.40
C SER A 147 34.51 -16.50 -10.88
N ILE A 148 33.35 -16.99 -11.39
CA ILE A 148 32.93 -16.79 -12.79
C ILE A 148 32.38 -15.35 -12.99
N ALA A 149 31.83 -14.74 -11.94
CA ALA A 149 31.23 -13.38 -11.99
C ALA A 149 32.25 -12.25 -11.95
N ARG A 150 33.54 -12.55 -11.77
CA ARG A 150 34.67 -11.60 -11.77
C ARG A 150 35.38 -11.60 -13.12
#